data_d6e52485d6854d6777e6949dbf168ecf
#
_entry.id   d6e52485d6854d6777e6949dbf168ecf
#
_cell.length_a   1.000
_cell.length_b   1.000
_cell.length_c   1.000
_cell.angle_alpha   90.00
_cell.angle_beta   90.00
_cell.angle_gamma   90.00
#
_symmetry.space_group_name_H-M   'P 1'
#
loop_
_entity.id
_entity.type
_entity.pdbx_description
1 polymer ?
#
loop_
_entity_poly.entity_id
_entity_poly.type
_entity_poly.pdbx_seq_one_letter_code
_entity_poly.pdbx_strand_id
1 'polypeptide(L)'
;MFWNRGEKMHIFKDIYDYRELLKTNVKKDIRGKYKGSFLGVLWSFINPLLQVVVYWIVFPYLMRGAGGDNYLVYLITGLIPWTFFLTTVSAGTTSIKANAGIIKKVYFPREILLISQVLSGLVNFMISCVIIFVFCFAFGYGISIQVLMLPVVALIQSILILGIILILSSLNAYIQDLEYIVSFLLTMGMYATPVIYDLSLLDGAGTLGKIIRMNPLTILVMSYRDIFMYHVWPPMKQLGAVALLALVILIIGYKVFKKLEKGFAEEL
;
A
#
# COMPACT_ATOMS: atom_id res chain seq x y z
N MET A 1 -22.73 -7.91 -31.32
CA MET A 1 -24.12 -8.03 -30.84
C MET A 1 -24.19 -8.91 -29.59
N PHE A 2 -23.51 -8.56 -28.48
CA PHE A 2 -23.54 -9.25 -27.17
C PHE A 2 -23.34 -8.25 -26.02
N TRP A 3 -24.17 -7.22 -26.02
CA TRP A 3 -24.17 -6.22 -24.94
C TRP A 3 -25.58 -6.08 -24.42
N ASN A 4 -25.98 -6.93 -23.50
CA ASN A 4 -27.02 -6.64 -22.51
C ASN A 4 -27.18 -7.82 -21.54
N ARG A 5 -26.29 -7.94 -20.56
CA ARG A 5 -26.62 -8.60 -19.29
C ARG A 5 -26.43 -7.56 -18.21
N GLY A 6 -27.53 -7.22 -17.55
CA GLY A 6 -27.64 -6.21 -16.53
C GLY A 6 -26.48 -6.28 -15.53
N GLU A 7 -25.87 -5.14 -15.28
CA GLU A 7 -24.77 -4.92 -14.35
C GLU A 7 -25.20 -5.19 -12.90
N LYS A 8 -25.45 -6.47 -12.57
CA LYS A 8 -25.41 -6.90 -11.17
C LYS A 8 -23.93 -7.06 -10.81
N MET A 9 -23.54 -6.38 -9.74
CA MET A 9 -22.22 -6.38 -9.12
C MET A 9 -21.82 -7.84 -8.80
N HIS A 10 -21.17 -8.55 -9.75
CA HIS A 10 -20.76 -9.93 -9.61
C HIS A 10 -19.27 -10.09 -9.25
N ILE A 11 -18.66 -9.06 -8.63
CA ILE A 11 -17.22 -9.05 -8.28
C ILE A 11 -16.77 -10.36 -7.63
N PHE A 12 -17.52 -10.85 -6.64
CA PHE A 12 -17.17 -12.11 -5.97
C PHE A 12 -17.22 -13.31 -6.89
N LYS A 13 -18.18 -13.34 -7.82
CA LYS A 13 -18.28 -14.41 -8.81
C LYS A 13 -17.13 -14.30 -9.80
N ASP A 14 -16.84 -13.11 -10.30
CA ASP A 14 -15.74 -12.88 -11.23
C ASP A 14 -14.39 -13.23 -10.60
N ILE A 15 -14.14 -12.87 -9.34
CA ILE A 15 -12.93 -13.28 -8.60
C ILE A 15 -12.84 -14.81 -8.49
N TYR A 16 -13.95 -15.48 -8.23
CA TYR A 16 -13.97 -16.93 -8.13
C TYR A 16 -13.75 -17.63 -9.49
N ASP A 17 -14.44 -17.17 -10.53
CA ASP A 17 -14.35 -17.73 -11.88
C ASP A 17 -12.95 -17.52 -12.49
N TYR A 18 -12.31 -16.38 -12.22
CA TYR A 18 -10.95 -16.05 -12.68
C TYR A 18 -9.85 -16.25 -11.63
N ARG A 19 -10.09 -17.06 -10.60
CA ARG A 19 -9.10 -17.29 -9.52
C ARG A 19 -7.75 -17.82 -9.98
N GLU A 20 -7.74 -18.62 -11.06
CA GLU A 20 -6.49 -19.16 -11.61
C GLU A 20 -5.68 -18.06 -12.34
N LEU A 21 -6.34 -17.15 -13.03
CA LEU A 21 -5.71 -15.95 -13.60
C LEU A 21 -5.14 -15.06 -12.49
N LEU A 22 -5.91 -14.85 -11.42
CA LEU A 22 -5.48 -14.09 -10.25
C LEU A 22 -4.20 -14.70 -9.62
N LYS A 23 -4.20 -16.01 -9.34
CA LYS A 23 -3.04 -16.71 -8.78
C LYS A 23 -1.83 -16.63 -9.72
N THR A 24 -2.04 -16.77 -11.01
CA THR A 24 -0.99 -16.71 -12.03
C THR A 24 -0.38 -15.31 -12.08
N ASN A 25 -1.20 -14.26 -12.05
CA ASN A 25 -0.72 -12.87 -12.02
C ASN A 25 0.06 -12.59 -10.74
N VAL A 26 -0.47 -12.94 -9.56
CA VAL A 26 0.24 -12.78 -8.27
C VAL A 26 1.59 -13.51 -8.31
N LYS A 27 1.63 -14.75 -8.81
CA LYS A 27 2.87 -15.51 -8.94
C LYS A 27 3.84 -14.88 -9.94
N LYS A 28 3.33 -14.36 -11.06
CA LYS A 28 4.11 -13.63 -12.08
C LYS A 28 4.70 -12.36 -11.47
N ASP A 29 3.92 -11.57 -10.75
CA ASP A 29 4.36 -10.31 -10.16
C ASP A 29 5.44 -10.54 -9.08
N ILE A 30 5.23 -11.52 -8.20
CA ILE A 30 6.22 -11.87 -7.16
C ILE A 30 7.51 -12.42 -7.80
N ARG A 31 7.40 -13.33 -8.77
CA ARG A 31 8.57 -13.92 -9.43
C ARG A 31 9.21 -12.98 -10.45
N GLY A 32 8.39 -12.22 -11.19
CA GLY A 32 8.84 -11.33 -12.27
C GLY A 32 9.68 -10.18 -11.75
N LYS A 33 9.34 -9.67 -10.56
CA LYS A 33 10.08 -8.58 -9.89
C LYS A 33 11.57 -8.92 -9.66
N TYR A 34 11.91 -10.22 -9.57
CA TYR A 34 13.24 -10.69 -9.21
C TYR A 34 13.86 -11.63 -10.26
N LYS A 35 13.19 -11.81 -11.41
CA LYS A 35 13.66 -12.71 -12.47
C LYS A 35 14.99 -12.20 -13.06
N GLY A 36 16.01 -13.06 -13.07
CA GLY A 36 17.35 -12.72 -13.56
C GLY A 36 18.24 -11.97 -12.57
N SER A 37 17.75 -11.69 -11.35
CA SER A 37 18.57 -11.07 -10.31
C SER A 37 19.35 -12.12 -9.51
N PHE A 38 20.62 -11.84 -9.21
CA PHE A 38 21.48 -12.70 -8.37
C PHE A 38 20.91 -12.93 -6.97
N LEU A 39 20.31 -11.90 -6.37
CA LEU A 39 19.73 -11.96 -5.02
C LEU A 39 18.26 -12.38 -5.01
N GLY A 40 17.59 -12.42 -6.18
CA GLY A 40 16.22 -12.89 -6.28
C GLY A 40 15.28 -12.21 -5.27
N VAL A 41 14.48 -13.01 -4.57
CA VAL A 41 13.51 -12.55 -3.56
C VAL A 41 14.14 -11.79 -2.38
N LEU A 42 15.45 -11.99 -2.12
CA LEU A 42 16.15 -11.26 -1.05
C LEU A 42 16.11 -9.73 -1.24
N TRP A 43 15.93 -9.22 -2.45
CA TRP A 43 15.74 -7.79 -2.69
C TRP A 43 14.51 -7.22 -1.99
N SER A 44 13.49 -8.04 -1.73
CA SER A 44 12.32 -7.61 -0.93
C SER A 44 12.68 -7.23 0.49
N PHE A 45 13.74 -7.83 1.03
CA PHE A 45 14.27 -7.55 2.37
C PHE A 45 15.35 -6.48 2.32
N ILE A 46 16.27 -6.58 1.36
CA ILE A 46 17.45 -5.71 1.28
C ILE A 46 17.06 -4.26 1.02
N ASN A 47 16.12 -3.99 0.09
CA ASN A 47 15.72 -2.62 -0.22
C ASN A 47 15.15 -1.87 0.99
N PRO A 48 14.16 -2.38 1.74
CA PRO A 48 13.70 -1.74 2.97
C PRO A 48 14.82 -1.58 4.01
N LEU A 49 15.68 -2.59 4.17
CA LEU A 49 16.80 -2.52 5.12
C LEU A 49 17.81 -1.44 4.75
N LEU A 50 18.18 -1.32 3.48
CA LEU A 50 19.08 -0.26 3.02
C LEU A 50 18.50 1.13 3.28
N GLN A 51 17.22 1.33 3.02
CA GLN A 51 16.53 2.59 3.33
C GLN A 51 16.57 2.89 4.83
N VAL A 52 16.28 1.88 5.65
CA VAL A 52 16.32 2.02 7.11
C VAL A 52 17.73 2.38 7.59
N VAL A 53 18.76 1.71 7.07
CA VAL A 53 20.16 1.99 7.43
C VAL A 53 20.54 3.43 7.08
N VAL A 54 20.19 3.90 5.88
CA VAL A 54 20.46 5.29 5.48
C VAL A 54 19.75 6.28 6.41
N TYR A 55 18.47 6.06 6.69
CA TYR A 55 17.71 6.95 7.57
C TYR A 55 18.21 6.88 9.01
N TRP A 56 18.57 5.71 9.51
CA TRP A 56 19.12 5.52 10.85
C TRP A 56 20.47 6.23 11.04
N ILE A 57 21.30 6.30 10.01
CA ILE A 57 22.59 7.02 10.07
C ILE A 57 22.36 8.54 9.97
N VAL A 58 21.50 8.98 9.03
CA VAL A 58 21.39 10.40 8.67
C VAL A 58 20.51 11.19 9.64
N PHE A 59 19.33 10.68 9.99
CA PHE A 59 18.34 11.45 10.74
C PHE A 59 18.68 11.77 12.18
N PRO A 60 19.36 10.92 12.98
CA PRO A 60 19.79 11.30 14.33
C PRO A 60 20.72 12.52 14.35
N TYR A 61 21.57 12.66 13.31
CA TYR A 61 22.43 13.84 13.18
C TYR A 61 21.65 15.10 12.80
N LEU A 62 20.66 14.98 11.92
CA LEU A 62 19.85 16.09 11.46
C LEU A 62 18.85 16.58 12.51
N MET A 63 18.25 15.66 13.26
CA MET A 63 17.16 15.95 14.20
C MET A 63 17.63 16.06 15.67
N ARG A 64 18.95 16.12 15.94
CA ARG A 64 19.55 16.32 17.27
C ARG A 64 18.82 15.59 18.40
N GLY A 65 18.69 14.27 18.28
CA GLY A 65 18.10 13.41 19.32
C GLY A 65 16.59 13.18 19.23
N ALA A 66 15.90 13.63 18.19
CA ALA A 66 14.47 13.35 17.98
C ALA A 66 14.15 11.87 17.74
N GLY A 67 15.14 10.99 17.79
CA GLY A 67 15.01 9.57 17.48
C GLY A 67 14.84 8.63 18.68
N GLY A 68 14.96 9.08 19.93
CA GLY A 68 14.90 8.20 21.10
C GLY A 68 15.87 7.00 21.05
N ASP A 69 15.96 6.21 22.12
CA ASP A 69 16.92 5.09 22.22
C ASP A 69 16.68 3.97 21.17
N ASN A 70 15.51 3.90 20.53
CA ASN A 70 15.11 2.84 19.62
C ASN A 70 14.59 3.34 18.25
N TYR A 71 15.17 4.44 17.77
CA TYR A 71 14.76 5.06 16.49
C TYR A 71 14.79 4.11 15.31
N LEU A 72 15.69 3.10 15.31
CA LEU A 72 15.74 2.08 14.27
C LEU A 72 14.45 1.28 14.16
N VAL A 73 13.90 0.84 15.30
CA VAL A 73 12.62 0.09 15.33
C VAL A 73 11.46 1.01 14.93
N TYR A 74 11.50 2.26 15.37
CA TYR A 74 10.54 3.30 14.98
C TYR A 74 10.50 3.49 13.45
N LEU A 75 11.67 3.55 12.80
CA LEU A 75 11.78 3.66 11.36
C LEU A 75 11.22 2.42 10.64
N ILE A 76 11.62 1.22 11.06
CA ILE A 76 11.22 -0.03 10.42
C ILE A 76 9.71 -0.20 10.47
N THR A 77 9.09 0.05 11.63
CA THR A 77 7.64 -0.09 11.84
C THR A 77 6.81 0.94 11.07
N GLY A 78 7.39 2.06 10.69
CA GLY A 78 6.74 3.05 9.83
C GLY A 78 7.03 2.86 8.34
N LEU A 79 8.30 2.57 7.99
CA LEU A 79 8.77 2.51 6.61
C LEU A 79 8.24 1.30 5.85
N ILE A 80 8.14 0.12 6.49
CA ILE A 80 7.64 -1.10 5.83
C ILE A 80 6.18 -0.96 5.41
N PRO A 81 5.23 -0.51 6.28
CA PRO A 81 3.86 -0.24 5.86
C PRO A 81 3.75 0.87 4.80
N TRP A 82 4.58 1.91 4.93
CA TRP A 82 4.65 2.97 3.92
C TRP A 82 5.11 2.45 2.55
N THR A 83 6.15 1.62 2.53
CA THR A 83 6.66 1.00 1.30
C THR A 83 5.60 0.11 0.64
N PHE A 84 4.82 -0.62 1.43
CA PHE A 84 3.67 -1.39 0.92
C PHE A 84 2.68 -0.48 0.20
N PHE A 85 2.29 0.64 0.82
CA PHE A 85 1.40 1.62 0.20
C PHE A 85 2.00 2.19 -1.10
N LEU A 86 3.20 2.76 -1.01
CA LEU A 86 3.90 3.42 -2.11
C LEU A 86 4.09 2.51 -3.31
N THR A 87 4.65 1.32 -3.10
CA THR A 87 4.97 0.40 -4.21
C THR A 87 3.72 -0.16 -4.86
N THR A 88 2.68 -0.46 -4.06
CA THR A 88 1.44 -1.03 -4.60
C THR A 88 0.61 0.01 -5.33
N VAL A 89 0.53 1.25 -4.83
CA VAL A 89 -0.17 2.34 -5.53
C VAL A 89 0.55 2.68 -6.83
N SER A 90 1.87 2.81 -6.82
CA SER A 90 2.66 3.10 -8.03
C SER A 90 2.47 2.01 -9.10
N ALA A 91 2.65 0.73 -8.75
CA ALA A 91 2.47 -0.39 -9.67
C ALA A 91 1.01 -0.53 -10.15
N GLY A 92 0.04 -0.30 -9.25
CA GLY A 92 -1.38 -0.32 -9.59
C GLY A 92 -1.75 0.77 -10.59
N THR A 93 -1.22 1.99 -10.44
CA THR A 93 -1.48 3.11 -11.34
C THR A 93 -1.10 2.77 -12.78
N THR A 94 0.03 2.11 -13.01
CA THR A 94 0.53 1.74 -14.34
C THR A 94 0.01 0.40 -14.85
N SER A 95 -0.69 -0.38 -14.02
CA SER A 95 -1.04 -1.78 -14.30
C SER A 95 -1.88 -1.97 -15.57
N ILE A 96 -2.83 -1.08 -15.86
CA ILE A 96 -3.68 -1.18 -17.07
C ILE A 96 -2.85 -0.94 -18.32
N LYS A 97 -2.02 0.10 -18.36
CA LYS A 97 -1.09 0.37 -19.48
C LYS A 97 -0.09 -0.78 -19.69
N ALA A 98 0.51 -1.28 -18.62
CA ALA A 98 1.49 -2.37 -18.68
C ALA A 98 0.92 -3.67 -19.25
N ASN A 99 -0.40 -3.87 -19.14
CA ASN A 99 -1.10 -5.05 -19.63
C ASN A 99 -1.96 -4.78 -20.90
N ALA A 100 -1.75 -3.64 -21.59
CA ALA A 100 -2.49 -3.25 -22.80
C ALA A 100 -2.53 -4.35 -23.86
N GLY A 101 -1.40 -5.05 -24.08
CA GLY A 101 -1.31 -6.13 -25.07
C GLY A 101 -2.23 -7.32 -24.79
N ILE A 102 -2.56 -7.60 -23.53
CA ILE A 102 -3.51 -8.65 -23.14
C ILE A 102 -4.94 -8.11 -23.20
N ILE A 103 -5.15 -6.89 -22.71
CA ILE A 103 -6.47 -6.22 -22.65
C ILE A 103 -7.08 -6.10 -24.04
N LYS A 104 -6.27 -5.82 -25.08
CA LYS A 104 -6.73 -5.72 -26.48
C LYS A 104 -7.06 -7.07 -27.11
N LYS A 105 -6.50 -8.18 -26.62
CA LYS A 105 -6.61 -9.50 -27.28
C LYS A 105 -7.58 -10.45 -26.59
N VAL A 106 -7.78 -10.31 -25.29
CA VAL A 106 -8.55 -11.25 -24.46
C VAL A 106 -9.57 -10.49 -23.63
N TYR A 107 -10.78 -10.99 -23.62
CA TYR A 107 -11.85 -10.46 -22.76
C TYR A 107 -11.80 -11.13 -21.39
N PHE A 108 -11.57 -10.32 -20.35
CA PHE A 108 -11.65 -10.71 -18.93
C PHE A 108 -11.98 -9.49 -18.07
N PRO A 109 -12.48 -9.67 -16.83
CA PRO A 109 -12.70 -8.55 -15.90
C PRO A 109 -11.38 -7.89 -15.55
N ARG A 110 -11.19 -6.63 -15.96
CA ARG A 110 -9.89 -5.93 -15.87
C ARG A 110 -9.50 -5.56 -14.45
N GLU A 111 -10.47 -5.47 -13.53
CA GLU A 111 -10.24 -5.29 -12.11
C GLU A 111 -9.38 -6.41 -11.48
N ILE A 112 -9.34 -7.60 -12.08
CA ILE A 112 -8.49 -8.71 -11.63
C ILE A 112 -7.01 -8.33 -11.64
N LEU A 113 -6.59 -7.50 -12.60
CA LEU A 113 -5.21 -7.00 -12.66
C LEU A 113 -4.87 -6.16 -11.42
N LEU A 114 -5.80 -5.29 -11.00
CA LEU A 114 -5.59 -4.42 -9.85
C LEU A 114 -5.68 -5.18 -8.52
N ILE A 115 -6.62 -6.12 -8.43
CA ILE A 115 -6.72 -7.01 -7.27
C ILE A 115 -5.45 -7.85 -7.13
N SER A 116 -4.88 -8.36 -8.26
CA SER A 116 -3.62 -9.11 -8.21
C SER A 116 -2.45 -8.25 -7.74
N GLN A 117 -2.38 -6.96 -8.11
CA GLN A 117 -1.37 -6.03 -7.63
C GLN A 117 -1.45 -5.82 -6.11
N VAL A 118 -2.67 -5.62 -5.57
CA VAL A 118 -2.86 -5.47 -4.12
C VAL A 118 -2.48 -6.75 -3.38
N LEU A 119 -2.89 -7.91 -3.88
CA LEU A 119 -2.55 -9.19 -3.26
C LEU A 119 -1.03 -9.47 -3.31
N SER A 120 -0.38 -9.17 -4.42
CA SER A 120 1.08 -9.29 -4.56
C SER A 120 1.80 -8.34 -3.59
N GLY A 121 1.31 -7.10 -3.47
CA GLY A 121 1.80 -6.11 -2.50
C GLY A 121 1.63 -6.58 -1.06
N LEU A 122 0.45 -7.13 -0.72
CA LEU A 122 0.14 -7.66 0.62
C LEU A 122 1.05 -8.84 0.97
N VAL A 123 1.28 -9.77 0.03
CA VAL A 123 2.22 -10.88 0.25
C VAL A 123 3.62 -10.37 0.51
N ASN A 124 4.12 -9.42 -0.30
CA ASN A 124 5.44 -8.81 -0.08
C ASN A 124 5.51 -8.06 1.26
N PHE A 125 4.43 -7.37 1.66
CA PHE A 125 4.34 -6.72 2.96
C PHE A 125 4.42 -7.73 4.11
N MET A 126 3.66 -8.83 4.03
CA MET A 126 3.72 -9.89 5.06
C MET A 126 5.11 -10.53 5.17
N ILE A 127 5.79 -10.73 4.05
CA ILE A 127 7.19 -11.18 4.03
C ILE A 127 8.07 -10.13 4.73
N SER A 128 7.88 -8.84 4.42
CA SER A 128 8.65 -7.76 5.05
C SER A 128 8.35 -7.56 6.53
N CYS A 129 7.17 -7.96 7.02
CA CYS A 129 6.86 -7.95 8.45
C CYS A 129 7.78 -8.87 9.27
N VAL A 130 8.37 -9.89 8.65
CA VAL A 130 9.40 -10.72 9.30
C VAL A 130 10.57 -9.86 9.78
N ILE A 131 10.95 -8.83 9.01
CA ILE A 131 12.00 -7.88 9.41
C ILE A 131 11.56 -7.14 10.67
N ILE A 132 10.31 -6.66 10.72
CA ILE A 132 9.79 -5.96 11.91
C ILE A 132 9.89 -6.88 13.13
N PHE A 133 9.45 -8.14 13.01
CA PHE A 133 9.52 -9.11 14.11
C PHE A 133 10.96 -9.36 14.58
N VAL A 134 11.89 -9.56 13.66
CA VAL A 134 13.31 -9.80 13.98
C VAL A 134 13.89 -8.62 14.76
N PHE A 135 13.64 -7.39 14.29
CA PHE A 135 14.17 -6.20 14.96
C PHE A 135 13.46 -5.92 16.29
N CYS A 136 12.14 -6.07 16.37
CA CYS A 136 11.44 -5.95 17.66
C CYS A 136 11.97 -6.94 18.69
N PHE A 137 12.26 -8.16 18.27
CA PHE A 137 12.84 -9.17 19.16
C PHE A 137 14.27 -8.83 19.58
N ALA A 138 15.12 -8.42 18.62
CA ALA A 138 16.51 -8.06 18.87
C ALA A 138 16.67 -6.85 19.78
N PHE A 139 15.74 -5.90 19.74
CA PHE A 139 15.73 -4.69 20.57
C PHE A 139 14.89 -4.80 21.84
N GLY A 140 14.43 -6.01 22.19
CA GLY A 140 13.78 -6.29 23.47
C GLY A 140 12.30 -5.92 23.56
N TYR A 141 11.65 -5.53 22.46
CA TYR A 141 10.20 -5.26 22.47
C TYR A 141 9.37 -6.53 22.60
N GLY A 142 9.86 -7.67 22.08
CA GLY A 142 9.11 -8.92 22.11
C GLY A 142 7.90 -8.93 21.18
N ILE A 143 6.98 -9.86 21.43
CA ILE A 143 5.71 -10.00 20.70
C ILE A 143 4.57 -9.99 21.71
N SER A 144 3.55 -9.20 21.42
CA SER A 144 2.38 -9.06 22.28
C SER A 144 1.09 -9.50 21.56
N ILE A 145 0.01 -9.69 22.30
CA ILE A 145 -1.28 -10.16 21.77
C ILE A 145 -1.86 -9.20 20.70
N GLN A 146 -1.48 -7.93 20.73
CA GLN A 146 -1.92 -6.93 19.78
C GLN A 146 -1.50 -7.24 18.33
N VAL A 147 -0.53 -8.12 18.12
CA VAL A 147 -0.15 -8.63 16.79
C VAL A 147 -1.33 -9.27 16.06
N LEU A 148 -2.34 -9.78 16.76
CA LEU A 148 -3.57 -10.25 16.14
C LEU A 148 -4.32 -9.18 15.35
N MET A 149 -4.06 -7.90 15.60
CA MET A 149 -4.62 -6.78 14.83
C MET A 149 -3.86 -6.50 13.52
N LEU A 150 -2.66 -7.05 13.35
CA LEU A 150 -1.86 -6.87 12.13
C LEU A 150 -2.64 -7.20 10.84
N PRO A 151 -3.29 -8.37 10.70
CA PRO A 151 -4.06 -8.68 9.49
C PRO A 151 -5.25 -7.74 9.29
N VAL A 152 -5.86 -7.24 10.37
CA VAL A 152 -6.98 -6.29 10.28
C VAL A 152 -6.51 -4.95 9.72
N VAL A 153 -5.43 -4.38 10.25
CA VAL A 153 -4.85 -3.12 9.78
C VAL A 153 -4.36 -3.26 8.34
N ALA A 154 -3.69 -4.38 8.00
CA ALA A 154 -3.23 -4.67 6.65
C ALA A 154 -4.38 -4.81 5.65
N LEU A 155 -5.51 -5.39 6.06
CA LEU A 155 -6.71 -5.48 5.23
C LEU A 155 -7.32 -4.11 4.97
N ILE A 156 -7.45 -3.26 5.99
CA ILE A 156 -7.97 -1.89 5.84
C ILE A 156 -7.07 -1.10 4.87
N GLN A 157 -5.75 -1.21 5.03
CA GLN A 157 -4.79 -0.58 4.13
C GLN A 157 -4.92 -1.12 2.69
N SER A 158 -5.09 -2.42 2.51
CA SER A 158 -5.28 -3.05 1.20
C SER A 158 -6.56 -2.58 0.51
N ILE A 159 -7.66 -2.42 1.25
CA ILE A 159 -8.93 -1.89 0.74
C ILE A 159 -8.75 -0.43 0.30
N LEU A 160 -8.06 0.38 1.09
CA LEU A 160 -7.74 1.76 0.74
C LEU A 160 -6.91 1.84 -0.54
N ILE A 161 -5.84 1.05 -0.63
CA ILE A 161 -4.99 0.96 -1.82
C ILE A 161 -5.81 0.55 -3.04
N LEU A 162 -6.64 -0.50 -2.93
CA LEU A 162 -7.48 -0.98 -4.04
C LEU A 162 -8.40 0.13 -4.56
N GLY A 163 -9.06 0.85 -3.67
CA GLY A 163 -9.92 1.96 -4.04
C GLY A 163 -9.17 3.07 -4.79
N ILE A 164 -7.99 3.42 -4.30
CA ILE A 164 -7.12 4.45 -4.93
C ILE A 164 -6.64 4.00 -6.31
N ILE A 165 -6.12 2.78 -6.44
CA ILE A 165 -5.59 2.31 -7.73
C ILE A 165 -6.67 2.07 -8.78
N LEU A 166 -7.91 1.76 -8.40
CA LEU A 166 -9.04 1.70 -9.32
C LEU A 166 -9.28 3.05 -10.00
N ILE A 167 -9.18 4.15 -9.25
CA ILE A 167 -9.29 5.52 -9.80
C ILE A 167 -8.06 5.84 -10.65
N LEU A 168 -6.87 5.70 -10.06
CA LEU A 168 -5.63 6.15 -10.69
C LEU A 168 -5.30 5.35 -11.96
N SER A 169 -5.48 4.04 -11.95
CA SER A 169 -5.20 3.22 -13.13
C SER A 169 -6.14 3.51 -14.30
N SER A 170 -7.42 3.76 -13.99
CA SER A 170 -8.40 4.12 -15.01
C SER A 170 -8.11 5.50 -15.62
N LEU A 171 -7.73 6.49 -14.81
CA LEU A 171 -7.34 7.80 -15.30
C LEU A 171 -6.00 7.75 -16.06
N ASN A 172 -5.05 6.92 -15.59
CA ASN A 172 -3.75 6.77 -16.24
C ASN A 172 -3.83 6.14 -17.64
N ALA A 173 -4.90 5.42 -17.95
CA ALA A 173 -5.13 4.92 -19.30
C ALA A 173 -5.40 6.04 -20.32
N TYR A 174 -5.98 7.16 -19.86
CA TYR A 174 -6.31 8.32 -20.68
C TYR A 174 -5.27 9.46 -20.60
N ILE A 175 -4.63 9.63 -19.42
CA ILE A 175 -3.70 10.72 -19.15
C ILE A 175 -2.31 10.12 -18.96
N GLN A 176 -1.43 10.33 -19.94
CA GLN A 176 -0.10 9.70 -19.96
C GLN A 176 0.81 10.18 -18.84
N ASP A 177 0.69 11.44 -18.43
CA ASP A 177 1.56 12.05 -17.43
C ASP A 177 1.13 11.81 -15.99
N LEU A 178 -0.03 11.15 -15.77
CA LEU A 178 -0.58 10.92 -14.44
C LEU A 178 0.37 10.10 -13.55
N GLU A 179 1.09 9.13 -14.12
CA GLU A 179 2.04 8.31 -13.37
C GLU A 179 3.17 9.12 -12.73
N TYR A 180 3.64 10.19 -13.39
CA TYR A 180 4.67 11.08 -12.85
C TYR A 180 4.12 11.94 -11.72
N ILE A 181 2.89 12.46 -11.88
CA ILE A 181 2.19 13.22 -10.84
C ILE A 181 1.97 12.35 -9.60
N VAL A 182 1.50 11.12 -9.79
CA VAL A 182 1.28 10.16 -8.70
C VAL A 182 2.59 9.83 -8.00
N SER A 183 3.66 9.56 -8.75
CA SER A 183 4.98 9.29 -8.18
C SER A 183 5.49 10.45 -7.32
N PHE A 184 5.33 11.68 -7.78
CA PHE A 184 5.65 12.88 -7.01
C PHE A 184 4.81 12.97 -5.72
N LEU A 185 3.49 12.81 -5.83
CA LEU A 185 2.58 12.87 -4.69
C LEU A 185 2.86 11.77 -3.66
N LEU A 186 3.20 10.57 -4.09
CA LEU A 186 3.59 9.47 -3.21
C LEU A 186 4.89 9.79 -2.48
N THR A 187 5.88 10.38 -3.16
CA THR A 187 7.14 10.79 -2.53
C THR A 187 6.90 11.89 -1.48
N MET A 188 6.11 12.91 -1.82
CA MET A 188 5.75 13.98 -0.89
C MET A 188 4.87 13.48 0.27
N GLY A 189 4.01 12.51 0.01
CA GLY A 189 3.14 11.89 1.01
C GLY A 189 3.90 11.25 2.18
N MET A 190 5.14 10.80 1.97
CA MET A 190 6.00 10.28 3.02
C MET A 190 6.31 11.35 4.08
N TYR A 191 6.48 12.60 3.67
CA TYR A 191 6.72 13.73 4.57
C TYR A 191 5.43 14.25 5.22
N ALA A 192 4.30 14.02 4.57
CA ALA A 192 2.96 14.32 5.12
C ALA A 192 2.41 13.20 6.02
N THR A 193 3.19 12.14 6.22
CA THR A 193 2.88 11.02 7.11
C THR A 193 4.07 10.84 8.06
N PRO A 194 3.88 10.66 9.38
CA PRO A 194 4.97 10.58 10.35
C PRO A 194 5.70 9.21 10.26
N VAL A 195 6.31 8.94 9.09
CA VAL A 195 7.09 7.73 8.85
C VAL A 195 8.46 7.82 9.50
N ILE A 196 9.14 8.97 9.29
CA ILE A 196 10.52 9.21 9.71
C ILE A 196 10.66 10.12 10.92
N TYR A 197 9.57 10.74 11.36
CA TYR A 197 9.57 11.68 12.51
C TYR A 197 8.41 11.36 13.45
N ASP A 198 8.55 11.77 14.70
CA ASP A 198 7.54 11.57 15.73
C ASP A 198 6.45 12.64 15.66
N LEU A 199 5.20 12.25 15.99
CA LEU A 199 4.06 13.16 16.03
C LEU A 199 4.22 14.27 17.10
N SER A 200 5.03 14.06 18.12
CA SER A 200 5.34 15.08 19.16
C SER A 200 6.01 16.32 18.58
N LEU A 201 6.77 16.16 17.47
CA LEU A 201 7.38 17.31 16.76
C LEU A 201 6.34 18.26 16.16
N LEU A 202 5.11 17.81 16.03
CA LEU A 202 3.98 18.61 15.53
C LEU A 202 3.16 19.24 16.67
N ASP A 203 3.56 19.04 17.93
CA ASP A 203 2.95 19.70 19.05
C ASP A 203 3.27 21.20 18.96
N GLY A 204 2.23 22.02 18.85
CA GLY A 204 2.38 23.44 18.55
C GLY A 204 2.34 23.84 17.06
N ALA A 205 2.38 22.91 16.10
CA ALA A 205 2.29 23.20 14.66
C ALA A 205 0.88 23.65 14.18
N GLY A 206 -0.03 23.93 15.09
CA GLY A 206 -1.36 24.47 14.79
C GLY A 206 -2.17 23.63 13.80
N THR A 207 -2.61 24.25 12.71
CA THR A 207 -3.46 23.59 11.70
C THR A 207 -2.74 22.46 10.96
N LEU A 208 -1.44 22.61 10.67
CA LEU A 208 -0.65 21.59 9.99
C LEU A 208 -0.60 20.28 10.80
N GLY A 209 -0.35 20.39 12.11
CA GLY A 209 -0.33 19.22 13.00
C GLY A 209 -1.69 18.48 13.02
N LYS A 210 -2.81 19.22 12.97
CA LYS A 210 -4.14 18.63 12.89
C LYS A 210 -4.36 17.87 11.59
N ILE A 211 -3.98 18.46 10.45
CA ILE A 211 -4.12 17.83 9.12
C ILE A 211 -3.34 16.51 9.05
N ILE A 212 -2.09 16.52 9.50
CA ILE A 212 -1.24 15.32 9.50
C ILE A 212 -1.81 14.23 10.42
N ARG A 213 -2.32 14.60 11.60
CA ARG A 213 -2.95 13.63 12.52
C ARG A 213 -4.25 13.03 11.98
N MET A 214 -4.99 13.76 11.13
CA MET A 214 -6.22 13.28 10.48
C MET A 214 -5.95 12.49 9.21
N ASN A 215 -4.73 12.50 8.68
CA ASN A 215 -4.37 11.73 7.49
C ASN A 215 -4.59 10.22 7.76
N PRO A 216 -5.36 9.51 6.92
CA PRO A 216 -5.63 8.08 7.09
C PRO A 216 -4.36 7.23 7.12
N LEU A 217 -3.33 7.61 6.35
CA LEU A 217 -2.05 6.92 6.35
C LEU A 217 -1.29 7.11 7.68
N THR A 218 -1.42 8.26 8.33
CA THR A 218 -0.88 8.50 9.69
C THR A 218 -1.50 7.52 10.67
N ILE A 219 -2.83 7.38 10.65
CA ILE A 219 -3.55 6.48 11.56
C ILE A 219 -3.12 5.03 11.33
N LEU A 220 -2.95 4.60 10.07
CA LEU A 220 -2.47 3.26 9.75
C LEU A 220 -1.03 3.03 10.23
N VAL A 221 -0.10 3.95 9.93
CA VAL A 221 1.31 3.83 10.37
C VAL A 221 1.42 3.80 11.89
N MET A 222 0.68 4.67 12.58
CA MET A 222 0.64 4.67 14.05
C MET A 222 0.05 3.37 14.58
N SER A 223 -0.99 2.82 13.95
CA SER A 223 -1.56 1.52 14.35
C SER A 223 -0.55 0.37 14.26
N TYR A 224 0.35 0.37 13.28
CA TYR A 224 1.43 -0.61 13.23
C TYR A 224 2.44 -0.40 14.37
N ARG A 225 2.77 0.85 14.73
CA ARG A 225 3.63 1.15 15.89
C ARG A 225 2.99 0.73 17.20
N ASP A 226 1.69 0.99 17.35
CA ASP A 226 0.91 0.55 18.52
C ASP A 226 1.01 -0.96 18.71
N ILE A 227 0.93 -1.73 17.61
CA ILE A 227 1.04 -3.19 17.62
C ILE A 227 2.46 -3.66 17.96
N PHE A 228 3.49 -3.11 17.29
CA PHE A 228 4.84 -3.66 17.34
C PHE A 228 5.73 -3.06 18.41
N MET A 229 5.58 -1.75 18.74
CA MET A 229 6.46 -1.04 19.67
C MET A 229 5.80 -0.76 21.01
N TYR A 230 4.59 -0.19 20.97
CA TYR A 230 3.95 0.29 22.20
C TYR A 230 3.13 -0.78 22.89
N HIS A 231 2.82 -1.90 22.22
CA HIS A 231 2.02 -3.00 22.74
C HIS A 231 0.66 -2.55 23.27
N VAL A 232 0.05 -1.58 22.58
CA VAL A 232 -1.28 -1.05 22.89
C VAL A 232 -2.23 -1.39 21.75
N TRP A 233 -3.52 -1.43 22.08
CA TRP A 233 -4.53 -1.61 21.05
C TRP A 233 -4.60 -0.36 20.18
N PRO A 234 -4.59 -0.50 18.83
CA PRO A 234 -4.79 0.64 17.93
C PRO A 234 -6.07 1.41 18.27
N PRO A 235 -6.13 2.72 18.00
CA PRO A 235 -7.29 3.55 18.32
C PRO A 235 -8.50 3.14 17.46
N MET A 236 -9.33 2.24 17.97
CA MET A 236 -10.41 1.57 17.23
C MET A 236 -11.38 2.54 16.56
N LYS A 237 -11.68 3.69 17.20
CA LYS A 237 -12.56 4.70 16.60
C LYS A 237 -11.96 5.32 15.34
N GLN A 238 -10.66 5.67 15.38
CA GLN A 238 -9.94 6.26 14.24
C GLN A 238 -9.73 5.20 13.15
N LEU A 239 -9.37 3.98 13.52
CA LEU A 239 -9.20 2.86 12.60
C LEU A 239 -10.53 2.52 11.90
N GLY A 240 -11.66 2.55 12.63
CA GLY A 240 -13.00 2.40 12.07
C GLY A 240 -13.36 3.52 11.08
N ALA A 241 -12.98 4.76 11.38
CA ALA A 241 -13.17 5.88 10.46
C ALA A 241 -12.34 5.70 9.17
N VAL A 242 -11.09 5.23 9.29
CA VAL A 242 -10.24 4.92 8.11
C VAL A 242 -10.83 3.75 7.32
N ALA A 243 -11.36 2.72 7.96
CA ALA A 243 -12.01 1.60 7.29
C ALA A 243 -13.25 2.06 6.51
N LEU A 244 -14.07 2.92 7.09
CA LEU A 244 -15.22 3.51 6.40
C LEU A 244 -14.79 4.36 5.21
N LEU A 245 -13.77 5.21 5.37
CA LEU A 245 -13.20 6.00 4.28
C LEU A 245 -12.66 5.10 3.15
N ALA A 246 -11.95 4.03 3.50
CA ALA A 246 -11.42 3.06 2.54
C ALA A 246 -12.54 2.40 1.73
N LEU A 247 -13.65 2.02 2.38
CA LEU A 247 -14.83 1.47 1.70
C LEU A 247 -15.50 2.49 0.77
N VAL A 248 -15.63 3.75 1.20
CA VAL A 248 -16.18 4.82 0.35
C VAL A 248 -15.31 5.04 -0.88
N ILE A 249 -13.97 5.12 -0.70
CA ILE A 249 -13.04 5.27 -1.81
C ILE A 249 -13.07 4.05 -2.73
N LEU A 250 -13.22 2.84 -2.20
CA LEU A 250 -13.36 1.62 -2.99
C LEU A 250 -14.63 1.66 -3.86
N ILE A 251 -15.77 2.05 -3.29
CA ILE A 251 -17.04 2.15 -4.02
C ILE A 251 -16.96 3.19 -5.14
N ILE A 252 -16.41 4.37 -4.84
CA ILE A 252 -16.21 5.44 -5.82
C ILE A 252 -15.24 4.95 -6.90
N GLY A 253 -14.10 4.38 -6.51
CA GLY A 253 -13.08 3.86 -7.41
C GLY A 253 -13.62 2.81 -8.37
N TYR A 254 -14.41 1.88 -7.85
CA TYR A 254 -15.05 0.87 -8.67
C TYR A 254 -16.02 1.46 -9.70
N LYS A 255 -16.85 2.43 -9.30
CA LYS A 255 -17.77 3.12 -10.21
C LYS A 255 -17.03 3.88 -11.31
N VAL A 256 -15.96 4.61 -10.94
CA VAL A 256 -15.12 5.34 -11.90
C VAL A 256 -14.45 4.37 -12.87
N PHE A 257 -13.86 3.29 -12.34
CA PHE A 257 -13.22 2.26 -13.14
C PHE A 257 -14.18 1.65 -14.16
N LYS A 258 -15.37 1.20 -13.71
CA LYS A 258 -16.40 0.60 -14.59
C LYS A 258 -16.91 1.56 -15.67
N LYS A 259 -16.94 2.87 -15.37
CA LYS A 259 -17.31 3.86 -16.38
C LYS A 259 -16.23 4.04 -17.44
N LEU A 260 -14.96 4.09 -17.03
CA LEU A 260 -13.83 4.38 -17.91
C LEU A 260 -13.30 3.13 -18.64
N GLU A 261 -13.45 1.93 -18.07
CA GLU A 261 -12.93 0.70 -18.69
C GLU A 261 -13.45 0.45 -20.11
N LYS A 262 -14.62 1.01 -20.45
CA LYS A 262 -15.25 0.85 -21.77
C LYS A 262 -14.39 1.40 -22.91
N GLY A 263 -13.62 2.48 -22.64
CA GLY A 263 -12.75 3.11 -23.63
C GLY A 263 -11.30 2.60 -23.62
N PHE A 264 -10.90 1.69 -22.70
CA PHE A 264 -9.50 1.26 -22.63
C PHE A 264 -8.95 0.62 -23.90
N ALA A 265 -9.78 -0.05 -24.69
CA ALA A 265 -9.33 -0.68 -25.91
C ALA A 265 -8.96 0.33 -27.01
N GLU A 266 -9.52 1.53 -26.95
CA GLU A 266 -9.29 2.61 -27.92
C GLU A 266 -8.10 3.50 -27.49
N GLU A 267 -7.90 3.72 -26.18
CA GLU A 267 -6.91 4.63 -25.63
C GLU A 267 -5.54 3.99 -25.35
N LEU A 268 -5.49 2.67 -25.18
CA LEU A 268 -4.26 1.92 -24.95
C LEU A 268 -3.57 1.54 -26.25
#